data_6f9e0d887972f6918c076015b9b42eef
#
_entry.id   6f9e0d887972f6918c076015b9b42eef
#
_cell.length_a   1.000
_cell.length_b   1.000
_cell.length_c   1.000
_cell.angle_alpha   90.00
_cell.angle_beta   90.00
_cell.angle_gamma   90.00
#
_symmetry.space_group_name_H-M   'P 1'
#
loop_
_entity.id
_entity.type
_entity.pdbx_description
1 polymer ?
#
loop_
_entity_poly.entity_id
_entity_poly.type
_entity_poly.pdbx_seq_one_letter_code
_entity_poly.pdbx_strand_id
1 'polypeptide(L)'
;MGLGMIAFKIGSVPVYTYGLLVSLTIIISYGLAWLNFRIHGEGTGHVTDLLLLGLPFAVIGARAGYVLHYPEQFASWQEALAFWQGGLSPYGGVTRFLLAVIILAAWRRHNIWRVLDLLAPALVFALVLTSLGSFALQLTLGTPFVSDLPNDHMLAEYVEFSYRPAGWENSQYFHPVALYQAVLQFIVFLVLAWKSLRLWRCGGRYRAGCTFFGAVAAIALIRLVCGFFYLTTEPGNLLLPGRIMAVGTFLVAMLFYLWRAFGSRFTYDGGHFR
;
A
#
# COMPACT_ATOMS: atom_id res chain seq x y z
N MET A 1 4.79 18.12 5.08
CA MET A 1 6.16 18.58 5.22
C MET A 1 7.06 18.01 4.12
N GLY A 2 7.34 16.72 4.02
CA GLY A 2 8.20 16.16 2.97
C GLY A 2 7.62 16.11 1.55
N LEU A 3 6.31 16.26 1.37
CA LEU A 3 5.65 16.28 0.06
C LEU A 3 6.09 17.45 -0.84
N GLY A 4 6.55 18.54 -0.25
CA GLY A 4 7.01 19.73 -0.96
C GLY A 4 8.50 19.75 -1.31
N MET A 5 9.26 18.70 -1.00
CA MET A 5 10.69 18.64 -1.34
C MET A 5 10.87 18.51 -2.84
N ILE A 6 11.43 19.55 -3.47
CA ILE A 6 11.69 19.59 -4.90
C ILE A 6 12.99 18.82 -5.17
N ALA A 7 12.91 17.77 -5.99
CA ALA A 7 14.08 17.02 -6.41
C ALA A 7 14.91 17.82 -7.44
N PHE A 8 14.23 18.35 -8.45
CA PHE A 8 14.82 19.22 -9.48
C PHE A 8 13.71 20.00 -10.20
N LYS A 9 14.11 20.95 -11.04
CA LYS A 9 13.18 21.73 -11.88
C LYS A 9 13.48 21.47 -13.36
N ILE A 10 12.40 21.26 -14.14
CA ILE A 10 12.47 21.22 -15.60
C ILE A 10 11.84 22.52 -16.10
N GLY A 11 12.70 23.50 -16.45
CA GLY A 11 12.22 24.85 -16.74
C GLY A 11 11.53 25.49 -15.52
N SER A 12 10.26 25.84 -15.65
CA SER A 12 9.43 26.41 -14.56
C SER A 12 8.69 25.36 -13.74
N VAL A 13 8.71 24.08 -14.15
CA VAL A 13 7.92 23.01 -13.50
C VAL A 13 8.76 22.32 -12.43
N PRO A 14 8.35 22.37 -11.14
CA PRO A 14 9.03 21.65 -10.08
C PRO A 14 8.68 20.16 -10.14
N VAL A 15 9.69 19.29 -10.06
CA VAL A 15 9.51 17.84 -9.89
C VAL A 15 9.74 17.50 -8.43
N TYR A 16 8.72 16.96 -7.80
CA TYR A 16 8.74 16.63 -6.38
C TYR A 16 9.33 15.24 -6.14
N THR A 17 10.16 15.11 -5.12
CA THR A 17 10.79 13.82 -4.72
C THR A 17 9.76 12.73 -4.45
N TYR A 18 8.64 13.06 -3.83
CA TYR A 18 7.55 12.12 -3.60
C TYR A 18 6.96 11.57 -4.90
N GLY A 19 6.77 12.43 -5.91
CA GLY A 19 6.28 12.00 -7.23
C GLY A 19 7.21 11.02 -7.93
N LEU A 20 8.52 11.24 -7.81
CA LEU A 20 9.53 10.31 -8.35
C LEU A 20 9.49 8.95 -7.65
N LEU A 21 9.38 8.93 -6.33
CA LEU A 21 9.27 7.69 -5.56
C LEU A 21 8.00 6.91 -5.91
N VAL A 22 6.87 7.60 -6.08
CA VAL A 22 5.61 6.98 -6.52
C VAL A 22 5.76 6.41 -7.93
N SER A 23 6.36 7.15 -8.87
CA SER A 23 6.58 6.68 -10.24
C SER A 23 7.47 5.44 -10.27
N LEU A 24 8.56 5.44 -9.51
CA LEU A 24 9.46 4.30 -9.36
C LEU A 24 8.73 3.08 -8.76
N THR A 25 7.90 3.31 -7.75
CA THR A 25 7.07 2.27 -7.14
C THR A 25 6.14 1.62 -8.15
N ILE A 26 5.49 2.42 -9.01
CA ILE A 26 4.59 1.93 -10.07
C ILE A 26 5.37 1.08 -11.07
N ILE A 27 6.53 1.55 -11.54
CA ILE A 27 7.36 0.86 -12.54
C ILE A 27 7.83 -0.50 -12.00
N ILE A 28 8.37 -0.54 -10.77
CA ILE A 28 8.88 -1.77 -10.18
C ILE A 28 7.73 -2.76 -9.91
N SER A 29 6.60 -2.27 -9.37
CA SER A 29 5.44 -3.12 -9.08
C SER A 29 4.80 -3.67 -10.34
N TYR A 30 4.76 -2.88 -11.42
CA TYR A 30 4.36 -3.35 -12.75
C TYR A 30 5.27 -4.49 -13.23
N GLY A 31 6.59 -4.32 -13.16
CA GLY A 31 7.56 -5.35 -13.56
C GLY A 31 7.40 -6.65 -12.76
N LEU A 32 7.18 -6.55 -11.44
CA LEU A 32 6.93 -7.71 -10.58
C LEU A 32 5.60 -8.39 -10.93
N ALA A 33 4.53 -7.64 -11.15
CA ALA A 33 3.23 -8.18 -11.57
C ALA A 33 3.36 -8.88 -12.93
N TRP A 34 3.99 -8.21 -13.90
CA TRP A 34 4.22 -8.76 -15.24
C TRP A 34 5.01 -10.08 -15.19
N LEU A 35 6.09 -10.13 -14.40
CA LEU A 35 6.88 -11.34 -14.20
C LEU A 35 6.04 -12.45 -13.56
N ASN A 36 5.25 -12.12 -12.53
CA ASN A 36 4.43 -13.10 -11.83
C ASN A 36 3.33 -13.70 -12.74
N PHE A 37 2.68 -12.88 -13.57
CA PHE A 37 1.73 -13.37 -14.58
C PHE A 37 2.41 -14.27 -15.60
N ARG A 38 3.57 -13.85 -16.12
CA ARG A 38 4.34 -14.61 -17.12
C ARG A 38 4.76 -15.99 -16.62
N ILE A 39 5.31 -16.10 -15.40
CA ILE A 39 5.76 -17.39 -14.86
C ILE A 39 4.60 -18.34 -14.56
N HIS A 40 3.40 -17.82 -14.34
CA HIS A 40 2.19 -18.64 -14.13
C HIS A 40 1.39 -18.91 -15.42
N GLY A 41 1.95 -18.57 -16.57
CA GLY A 41 1.32 -18.83 -17.87
C GLY A 41 0.10 -17.96 -18.18
N GLU A 42 -0.10 -16.87 -17.42
CA GLU A 42 -1.18 -15.92 -17.69
C GLU A 42 -0.76 -14.84 -18.68
N GLY A 43 -1.73 -14.32 -19.43
CA GLY A 43 -1.47 -13.27 -20.41
C GLY A 43 -1.00 -11.97 -19.77
N THR A 44 0.23 -11.55 -20.09
CA THR A 44 0.84 -10.32 -19.56
C THR A 44 0.13 -9.04 -20.03
N GLY A 45 -0.65 -9.12 -21.15
CA GLY A 45 -1.50 -8.02 -21.60
C GLY A 45 -2.47 -7.52 -20.54
N HIS A 46 -2.93 -8.40 -19.65
CA HIS A 46 -3.76 -8.03 -18.50
C HIS A 46 -3.10 -7.02 -17.57
N VAL A 47 -1.82 -7.23 -17.26
CA VAL A 47 -1.06 -6.32 -16.37
C VAL A 47 -0.87 -4.97 -17.04
N THR A 48 -0.67 -4.97 -18.36
CA THR A 48 -0.58 -3.73 -19.15
C THR A 48 -1.91 -2.99 -19.19
N ASP A 49 -3.03 -3.71 -19.39
CA ASP A 49 -4.38 -3.11 -19.33
C ASP A 49 -4.65 -2.51 -17.93
N LEU A 50 -4.22 -3.21 -16.85
CA LEU A 50 -4.35 -2.70 -15.49
C LEU A 50 -3.49 -1.46 -15.23
N LEU A 51 -2.32 -1.34 -15.84
CA LEU A 51 -1.52 -0.14 -15.79
C LEU A 51 -2.22 1.02 -16.52
N LEU A 52 -2.66 0.78 -17.75
CA LEU A 52 -3.22 1.82 -18.62
C LEU A 52 -4.59 2.31 -18.16
N LEU A 53 -5.43 1.45 -17.62
CA LEU A 53 -6.79 1.78 -17.19
C LEU A 53 -6.91 1.87 -15.68
N GLY A 54 -6.30 0.96 -14.94
CA GLY A 54 -6.39 0.93 -13.47
C GLY A 54 -5.69 2.10 -12.80
N LEU A 55 -4.54 2.55 -13.35
CA LEU A 55 -3.80 3.69 -12.77
C LEU A 55 -4.56 5.02 -12.91
N PRO A 56 -5.11 5.42 -14.06
CA PRO A 56 -5.99 6.58 -14.16
C PRO A 56 -7.20 6.49 -13.21
N PHE A 57 -7.84 5.34 -13.13
CA PHE A 57 -8.94 5.11 -12.18
C PHE A 57 -8.50 5.31 -10.72
N ALA A 58 -7.30 4.84 -10.37
CA ALA A 58 -6.73 5.04 -9.04
C ALA A 58 -6.48 6.53 -8.75
N VAL A 59 -5.94 7.29 -9.70
CA VAL A 59 -5.68 8.72 -9.55
C VAL A 59 -6.98 9.50 -9.38
N ILE A 60 -7.98 9.24 -10.24
CA ILE A 60 -9.31 9.84 -10.14
C ILE A 60 -9.96 9.49 -8.79
N GLY A 61 -9.85 8.22 -8.37
CA GLY A 61 -10.37 7.77 -7.09
C GLY A 61 -9.68 8.38 -5.89
N ALA A 62 -8.36 8.55 -5.96
CA ALA A 62 -7.58 9.21 -4.91
C ALA A 62 -8.00 10.67 -4.75
N ARG A 63 -8.20 11.38 -5.86
CA ARG A 63 -8.67 12.77 -5.83
C ARG A 63 -10.09 12.89 -5.32
N ALA A 64 -11.01 12.08 -5.85
CA ALA A 64 -12.40 12.05 -5.41
C ALA A 64 -12.51 11.73 -3.90
N GLY A 65 -11.72 10.77 -3.40
CA GLY A 65 -11.69 10.44 -1.99
C GLY A 65 -11.18 11.59 -1.11
N TYR A 66 -10.22 12.37 -1.59
CA TYR A 66 -9.73 13.56 -0.87
C TYR A 66 -10.76 14.66 -0.85
N VAL A 67 -11.37 14.99 -2.00
CA VAL A 67 -12.41 16.02 -2.13
C VAL A 67 -13.62 15.69 -1.25
N LEU A 68 -14.04 14.42 -1.21
CA LEU A 68 -15.16 13.99 -0.36
C LEU A 68 -14.85 14.09 1.14
N HIS A 69 -13.57 13.98 1.51
CA HIS A 69 -13.17 14.05 2.93
C HIS A 69 -12.95 15.49 3.41
N TYR A 70 -12.56 16.39 2.52
CA TYR A 70 -12.26 17.79 2.83
C TYR A 70 -12.96 18.76 1.85
N PRO A 71 -14.30 18.71 1.75
CA PRO A 71 -15.04 19.53 0.78
C PRO A 71 -14.86 21.04 1.01
N GLU A 72 -14.63 21.44 2.26
CA GLU A 72 -14.45 22.85 2.66
C GLU A 72 -13.14 23.47 2.15
N GLN A 73 -12.20 22.68 1.68
CA GLN A 73 -10.92 23.19 1.15
C GLN A 73 -11.00 23.68 -0.30
N PHE A 74 -12.16 23.47 -0.96
CA PHE A 74 -12.31 23.76 -2.38
C PHE A 74 -13.38 24.85 -2.59
N ALA A 75 -12.97 25.99 -3.16
CA ALA A 75 -13.88 27.07 -3.50
C ALA A 75 -14.64 26.81 -4.81
N SER A 76 -14.08 25.96 -5.70
CA SER A 76 -14.66 25.67 -7.00
C SER A 76 -14.44 24.19 -7.40
N TRP A 77 -15.30 23.70 -8.30
CA TRP A 77 -15.14 22.34 -8.86
C TRP A 77 -13.87 22.21 -9.70
N GLN A 78 -13.35 23.29 -10.26
CA GLN A 78 -12.10 23.33 -11.01
C GLN A 78 -10.89 23.04 -10.11
N GLU A 79 -10.88 23.63 -8.91
CA GLU A 79 -9.87 23.32 -7.89
C GLU A 79 -9.99 21.86 -7.40
N ALA A 80 -11.22 21.37 -7.26
CA ALA A 80 -11.45 19.97 -6.90
C ALA A 80 -10.89 18.97 -7.93
N LEU A 81 -10.81 19.31 -9.21
CA LEU A 81 -10.23 18.47 -10.27
C LEU A 81 -8.71 18.60 -10.41
N ALA A 82 -8.10 19.64 -9.84
CA ALA A 82 -6.66 19.93 -9.98
C ALA A 82 -5.80 18.94 -9.14
N PHE A 83 -5.72 17.67 -9.55
CA PHE A 83 -4.95 16.63 -8.85
C PHE A 83 -3.43 16.92 -8.80
N TRP A 84 -2.90 17.73 -9.71
CA TRP A 84 -1.49 18.15 -9.74
C TRP A 84 -1.10 19.09 -8.61
N GLN A 85 -2.06 19.67 -7.91
CA GLN A 85 -1.83 20.52 -6.73
C GLN A 85 -1.63 19.69 -5.43
N GLY A 86 -1.76 18.37 -5.52
CA GLY A 86 -1.71 17.48 -4.38
C GLY A 86 -3.11 17.18 -3.81
N GLY A 87 -3.17 16.63 -2.59
CA GLY A 87 -4.44 16.22 -1.98
C GLY A 87 -5.01 14.96 -2.64
N LEU A 88 -4.34 13.83 -2.44
CA LEU A 88 -4.73 12.52 -2.92
C LEU A 88 -4.97 11.60 -1.72
N SER A 89 -6.13 10.96 -1.66
CA SER A 89 -6.46 9.98 -0.63
C SER A 89 -5.95 8.59 -1.03
N PRO A 90 -5.02 7.98 -0.28
CA PRO A 90 -4.55 6.63 -0.58
C PRO A 90 -5.69 5.59 -0.60
N TYR A 91 -6.65 5.73 0.32
CA TYR A 91 -7.81 4.82 0.38
C TYR A 91 -8.70 4.94 -0.85
N GLY A 92 -8.95 6.19 -1.31
CA GLY A 92 -9.69 6.45 -2.55
C GLY A 92 -9.01 5.83 -3.77
N GLY A 93 -7.68 5.93 -3.85
CA GLY A 93 -6.88 5.34 -4.91
C GLY A 93 -6.92 3.82 -4.92
N VAL A 94 -6.63 3.18 -3.78
CA VAL A 94 -6.61 1.71 -3.66
C VAL A 94 -7.98 1.10 -3.95
N THR A 95 -9.06 1.67 -3.42
CA THR A 95 -10.41 1.13 -3.64
C THR A 95 -10.81 1.21 -5.11
N ARG A 96 -10.50 2.31 -5.82
CA ARG A 96 -10.80 2.45 -7.25
C ARG A 96 -9.88 1.60 -8.12
N PHE A 97 -8.62 1.44 -7.75
CA PHE A 97 -7.72 0.50 -8.41
C PHE A 97 -8.25 -0.94 -8.33
N LEU A 98 -8.63 -1.41 -7.14
CA LEU A 98 -9.21 -2.74 -6.96
C LEU A 98 -10.53 -2.90 -7.73
N LEU A 99 -11.35 -1.87 -7.77
CA LEU A 99 -12.57 -1.88 -8.60
C LEU A 99 -12.23 -2.04 -10.08
N ALA A 100 -11.23 -1.31 -10.60
CA ALA A 100 -10.77 -1.45 -11.97
C ALA A 100 -10.24 -2.87 -12.25
N VAL A 101 -9.49 -3.48 -11.32
CA VAL A 101 -9.04 -4.88 -11.42
C VAL A 101 -10.23 -5.83 -11.58
N ILE A 102 -11.27 -5.66 -10.76
CA ILE A 102 -12.48 -6.50 -10.80
C ILE A 102 -13.21 -6.32 -12.12
N ILE A 103 -13.42 -5.07 -12.57
CA ILE A 103 -14.12 -4.76 -13.82
C ILE A 103 -13.36 -5.34 -15.02
N LEU A 104 -12.05 -5.13 -15.10
CA LEU A 104 -11.21 -5.62 -16.19
C LEU A 104 -11.15 -7.15 -16.22
N ALA A 105 -11.00 -7.79 -15.07
CA ALA A 105 -11.00 -9.25 -14.97
C ALA A 105 -12.35 -9.83 -15.42
N ALA A 106 -13.46 -9.24 -14.99
CA ALA A 106 -14.81 -9.64 -15.40
C ALA A 106 -15.04 -9.44 -16.91
N TRP A 107 -14.64 -8.28 -17.46
CA TRP A 107 -14.76 -7.97 -18.89
C TRP A 107 -13.96 -8.94 -19.75
N ARG A 108 -12.75 -9.26 -19.35
CA ARG A 108 -11.88 -10.22 -20.06
C ARG A 108 -12.24 -11.68 -19.74
N ARG A 109 -13.28 -11.95 -18.95
CA ARG A 109 -13.73 -13.28 -18.50
C ARG A 109 -12.65 -14.09 -17.79
N HIS A 110 -11.72 -13.41 -17.09
CA HIS A 110 -10.71 -14.06 -16.25
C HIS A 110 -11.26 -14.33 -14.85
N ASN A 111 -10.67 -15.31 -14.18
CA ASN A 111 -10.98 -15.57 -12.77
C ASN A 111 -10.42 -14.44 -11.89
N ILE A 112 -11.31 -13.58 -11.39
CA ILE A 112 -10.98 -12.41 -10.57
C ILE A 112 -10.07 -12.79 -9.40
N TRP A 113 -10.37 -13.91 -8.73
CA TRP A 113 -9.62 -14.36 -7.57
C TRP A 113 -8.17 -14.74 -7.91
N ARG A 114 -7.97 -15.34 -9.09
CA ARG A 114 -6.64 -15.67 -9.60
C ARG A 114 -5.86 -14.40 -9.97
N VAL A 115 -6.49 -13.46 -10.64
CA VAL A 115 -5.89 -12.16 -10.97
C VAL A 115 -5.43 -11.44 -9.70
N LEU A 116 -6.28 -11.38 -8.66
CA LEU A 116 -5.94 -10.78 -7.38
C LEU A 116 -4.77 -11.49 -6.69
N ASP A 117 -4.76 -12.83 -6.70
CA ASP A 117 -3.65 -13.61 -6.12
C ASP A 117 -2.31 -13.35 -6.83
N LEU A 118 -2.34 -13.23 -8.15
CA LEU A 118 -1.13 -12.94 -8.94
C LEU A 118 -0.64 -11.50 -8.76
N LEU A 119 -1.54 -10.56 -8.49
CA LEU A 119 -1.18 -9.17 -8.20
C LEU A 119 -0.66 -8.99 -6.76
N ALA A 120 -1.06 -9.85 -5.82
CA ALA A 120 -0.79 -9.67 -4.40
C ALA A 120 0.69 -9.41 -4.05
N PRO A 121 1.69 -10.16 -4.57
CA PRO A 121 3.10 -9.87 -4.26
C PRO A 121 3.53 -8.49 -4.72
N ALA A 122 3.12 -8.06 -5.92
CA ALA A 122 3.47 -6.75 -6.46
C ALA A 122 2.81 -5.60 -5.68
N LEU A 123 1.55 -5.78 -5.26
CA LEU A 123 0.84 -4.79 -4.43
C LEU A 123 1.48 -4.65 -3.05
N VAL A 124 1.88 -5.76 -2.42
CA VAL A 124 2.57 -5.71 -1.13
C VAL A 124 3.94 -5.06 -1.27
N PHE A 125 4.68 -5.34 -2.36
CA PHE A 125 5.96 -4.69 -2.61
C PHE A 125 5.81 -3.19 -2.87
N ALA A 126 4.74 -2.76 -3.54
CA ALA A 126 4.40 -1.34 -3.68
C ALA A 126 4.23 -0.66 -2.30
N LEU A 127 3.59 -1.34 -1.34
CA LEU A 127 3.47 -0.83 0.03
C LEU A 127 4.83 -0.73 0.73
N VAL A 128 5.74 -1.68 0.51
CA VAL A 128 7.12 -1.61 1.04
C VAL A 128 7.81 -0.34 0.55
N LEU A 129 7.81 -0.12 -0.77
CA LEU A 129 8.45 1.05 -1.37
C LEU A 129 7.82 2.36 -0.91
N THR A 130 6.49 2.39 -0.79
CA THR A 130 5.76 3.56 -0.27
C THR A 130 6.12 3.84 1.19
N SER A 131 6.24 2.80 2.02
CA SER A 131 6.64 2.94 3.42
C SER A 131 8.09 3.42 3.56
N LEU A 132 9.01 2.90 2.73
CA LEU A 132 10.40 3.38 2.67
C LEU A 132 10.47 4.83 2.20
N GLY A 133 9.67 5.22 1.21
CA GLY A 133 9.55 6.60 0.77
C GLY A 133 9.01 7.53 1.86
N SER A 134 8.03 7.06 2.62
CA SER A 134 7.46 7.80 3.76
C SER A 134 8.49 7.99 4.88
N PHE A 135 9.33 6.99 5.12
CA PHE A 135 10.46 7.10 6.06
C PHE A 135 11.50 8.10 5.56
N ALA A 136 11.97 7.95 4.31
CA ALA A 136 12.99 8.82 3.75
C ALA A 136 12.60 10.30 3.69
N LEU A 137 11.30 10.60 3.56
CA LEU A 137 10.75 11.94 3.50
C LEU A 137 10.11 12.40 4.83
N GLN A 138 10.23 11.61 5.89
CA GLN A 138 9.66 11.91 7.20
C GLN A 138 8.18 12.29 7.17
N LEU A 139 7.39 11.58 6.32
CA LEU A 139 5.97 11.87 6.14
C LEU A 139 5.09 11.36 7.28
N THR A 140 5.57 10.34 8.00
CA THR A 140 4.85 9.69 9.08
C THR A 140 5.77 9.50 10.28
N LEU A 141 5.55 10.28 11.30
CA LEU A 141 6.30 10.20 12.54
C LEU A 141 5.55 9.33 13.55
N GLY A 142 6.32 8.59 14.34
CA GLY A 142 5.81 7.87 15.50
C GLY A 142 5.74 8.72 16.76
N THR A 143 5.35 8.11 17.86
CA THR A 143 5.45 8.71 19.20
C THR A 143 6.89 9.03 19.53
N PRO A 144 7.17 10.04 20.41
CA PRO A 144 8.51 10.34 20.85
C PRO A 144 9.20 9.11 21.43
N PHE A 145 10.43 8.91 21.04
CA PHE A 145 11.27 7.86 21.59
C PHE A 145 11.94 8.38 22.86
N VAL A 146 11.54 7.83 24.00
CA VAL A 146 12.12 8.15 25.29
C VAL A 146 12.95 6.95 25.74
N SER A 147 14.26 7.11 25.88
CA SER A 147 15.14 6.08 26.41
C SER A 147 15.99 6.69 27.51
N ASP A 148 16.05 6.02 28.65
CA ASP A 148 16.92 6.39 29.76
C ASP A 148 18.36 5.90 29.57
N LEU A 149 18.63 5.13 28.50
CA LEU A 149 19.95 4.58 28.21
C LEU A 149 20.75 5.51 27.29
N PRO A 150 21.99 5.87 27.63
CA PRO A 150 22.85 6.61 26.71
C PRO A 150 23.18 5.76 25.49
N ASN A 151 22.97 6.32 24.30
CA ASN A 151 23.18 5.69 22.97
C ASN A 151 22.12 4.70 22.47
N ASP A 152 20.94 4.64 23.05
CA ASP A 152 19.84 3.76 22.62
C ASP A 152 19.03 4.32 21.42
N HIS A 153 19.63 5.24 20.65
CA HIS A 153 18.95 5.90 19.54
C HIS A 153 19.14 5.18 18.18
N MET A 154 19.74 3.99 18.14
CA MET A 154 20.01 3.26 16.90
C MET A 154 18.75 2.92 16.08
N LEU A 155 17.60 2.81 16.74
CA LEU A 155 16.31 2.52 16.09
C LEU A 155 15.36 3.72 16.13
N ALA A 156 15.86 4.93 16.41
CA ALA A 156 15.06 6.15 16.48
C ALA A 156 15.32 7.05 15.29
N GLU A 157 14.28 7.71 14.80
CA GLU A 157 14.35 8.68 13.73
C GLU A 157 14.61 10.07 14.31
N TYR A 158 15.73 10.69 13.94
CA TYR A 158 16.03 12.07 14.31
C TYR A 158 15.21 13.03 13.44
N VAL A 159 14.54 13.98 14.10
CA VAL A 159 13.77 15.02 13.44
C VAL A 159 14.36 16.39 13.79
N GLU A 160 14.72 17.16 12.76
CA GLU A 160 15.23 18.51 12.90
C GLU A 160 14.17 19.41 13.55
N PHE A 161 14.62 20.37 14.36
CA PHE A 161 13.75 21.24 15.17
C PHE A 161 12.63 21.90 14.35
N SER A 162 12.96 22.37 13.15
CA SER A 162 12.00 23.02 12.22
C SER A 162 10.88 22.11 11.72
N TYR A 163 11.05 20.79 11.80
CA TYR A 163 10.09 19.78 11.31
C TYR A 163 9.36 19.05 12.45
N ARG A 164 9.65 19.39 13.70
CA ARG A 164 9.01 18.74 14.84
C ARG A 164 7.52 19.11 14.93
N PRO A 165 6.66 18.15 15.26
CA PRO A 165 5.23 18.43 15.44
C PRO A 165 4.97 19.40 16.61
N ALA A 166 3.93 20.22 16.48
CA ALA A 166 3.49 21.12 17.52
C ALA A 166 3.16 20.34 18.81
N GLY A 167 3.68 20.83 19.96
CA GLY A 167 3.57 20.17 21.26
C GLY A 167 4.65 19.13 21.55
N TRP A 168 5.55 18.85 20.60
CA TRP A 168 6.66 17.89 20.74
C TRP A 168 8.01 18.50 20.34
N GLU A 169 8.13 19.82 20.41
CA GLU A 169 9.32 20.57 19.99
C GLU A 169 10.58 20.16 20.76
N ASN A 170 10.40 19.73 22.01
CA ASN A 170 11.50 19.28 22.88
C ASN A 170 11.99 17.85 22.58
N SER A 171 11.22 17.06 21.82
CA SER A 171 11.59 15.69 21.48
C SER A 171 12.42 15.68 20.20
N GLN A 172 13.61 15.07 20.26
CA GLN A 172 14.54 15.01 19.12
C GLN A 172 14.37 13.71 18.32
N TYR A 173 13.95 12.64 19.00
CA TYR A 173 13.88 11.30 18.46
C TYR A 173 12.46 10.76 18.50
N PHE A 174 12.05 10.11 17.43
CA PHE A 174 10.73 9.53 17.26
C PHE A 174 10.82 8.09 16.78
N HIS A 175 9.78 7.28 17.03
CA HIS A 175 9.69 5.94 16.49
C HIS A 175 9.58 5.98 14.97
N PRO A 176 10.45 5.28 14.19
CA PRO A 176 10.39 5.23 12.73
C PRO A 176 9.32 4.24 12.26
N VAL A 177 8.06 4.59 12.49
CA VAL A 177 6.92 3.69 12.25
C VAL A 177 6.83 3.26 10.79
N ALA A 178 7.18 4.17 9.86
CA ALA A 178 7.22 3.85 8.44
C ALA A 178 8.27 2.76 8.13
N LEU A 179 9.42 2.75 8.82
CA LEU A 179 10.43 1.71 8.68
C LEU A 179 9.95 0.37 9.25
N TYR A 180 9.28 0.40 10.41
CA TYR A 180 8.67 -0.82 10.98
C TYR A 180 7.68 -1.44 10.01
N GLN A 181 6.82 -0.62 9.41
CA GLN A 181 5.88 -1.09 8.39
C GLN A 181 6.61 -1.66 7.17
N ALA A 182 7.63 -0.97 6.66
CA ALA A 182 8.39 -1.44 5.50
C ALA A 182 9.00 -2.83 5.74
N VAL A 183 9.63 -3.04 6.90
CA VAL A 183 10.26 -4.33 7.25
C VAL A 183 9.22 -5.44 7.36
N LEU A 184 8.11 -5.21 8.08
CA LEU A 184 7.05 -6.22 8.24
C LEU A 184 6.36 -6.53 6.90
N GLN A 185 6.08 -5.51 6.08
CA GLN A 185 5.53 -5.68 4.74
C GLN A 185 6.49 -6.43 3.82
N PHE A 186 7.80 -6.18 3.93
CA PHE A 186 8.81 -6.90 3.16
C PHE A 186 8.85 -8.39 3.52
N ILE A 187 8.69 -8.74 4.80
CA ILE A 187 8.57 -10.14 5.22
C ILE A 187 7.33 -10.79 4.58
N VAL A 188 6.19 -10.09 4.58
CA VAL A 188 4.97 -10.60 3.90
C VAL A 188 5.24 -10.78 2.40
N PHE A 189 5.90 -9.81 1.76
CA PHE A 189 6.27 -9.93 0.34
C PHE A 189 7.14 -11.17 0.08
N LEU A 190 8.16 -11.43 0.90
CA LEU A 190 9.04 -12.60 0.74
C LEU A 190 8.25 -13.91 0.86
N VAL A 191 7.32 -13.99 1.80
CA VAL A 191 6.43 -15.17 1.97
C VAL A 191 5.56 -15.36 0.72
N LEU A 192 4.98 -14.29 0.18
CA LEU A 192 4.15 -14.34 -1.03
C LEU A 192 4.97 -14.71 -2.27
N ALA A 193 6.16 -14.13 -2.43
CA ALA A 193 7.07 -14.43 -3.53
C ALA A 193 7.54 -15.88 -3.47
N TRP A 194 7.93 -16.37 -2.29
CA TRP A 194 8.30 -17.76 -2.08
C TRP A 194 7.16 -18.71 -2.41
N LYS A 195 5.94 -18.42 -1.94
CA LYS A 195 4.73 -19.20 -2.25
C LYS A 195 4.45 -19.23 -3.74
N SER A 196 4.55 -18.08 -4.42
CA SER A 196 4.38 -17.97 -5.87
C SER A 196 5.40 -18.81 -6.63
N LEU A 197 6.69 -18.71 -6.29
CA LEU A 197 7.77 -19.48 -6.89
C LEU A 197 7.63 -20.98 -6.64
N ARG A 198 7.21 -21.36 -5.44
CA ARG A 198 6.98 -22.77 -5.09
C ARG A 198 5.83 -23.36 -5.94
N LEU A 199 4.72 -22.63 -6.09
CA LEU A 199 3.61 -23.06 -6.93
C LEU A 199 4.01 -23.18 -8.40
N TRP A 200 4.86 -22.28 -8.89
CA TRP A 200 5.40 -22.35 -10.24
C TRP A 200 6.31 -23.55 -10.46
N ARG A 201 7.23 -23.85 -9.51
CA ARG A 201 8.22 -24.93 -9.66
C ARG A 201 7.67 -26.32 -9.39
N CYS A 202 6.87 -26.46 -8.35
CA CYS A 202 6.42 -27.75 -7.84
C CYS A 202 4.98 -28.08 -8.26
N GLY A 203 4.26 -27.12 -8.84
CA GLY A 203 2.81 -27.24 -9.00
C GLY A 203 2.12 -27.31 -7.65
N GLY A 204 0.86 -27.65 -7.65
CA GLY A 204 0.09 -27.89 -6.44
C GLY A 204 -1.31 -27.31 -6.55
N ARG A 205 -2.19 -27.87 -5.72
CA ARG A 205 -3.55 -27.37 -5.60
C ARG A 205 -3.56 -26.14 -4.71
N TYR A 206 -4.09 -25.03 -5.21
CA TYR A 206 -4.33 -23.86 -4.37
C TYR A 206 -5.74 -23.32 -4.59
N ARG A 207 -6.26 -22.65 -3.59
CA ARG A 207 -7.58 -22.03 -3.66
C ARG A 207 -7.42 -20.57 -4.03
N ALA A 208 -7.94 -20.20 -5.21
CA ALA A 208 -7.85 -18.84 -5.73
C ALA A 208 -8.53 -17.85 -4.77
N GLY A 209 -7.89 -16.72 -4.52
CA GLY A 209 -8.29 -15.68 -3.57
C GLY A 209 -7.62 -15.79 -2.19
N CYS A 210 -7.16 -16.97 -1.78
CA CYS A 210 -6.56 -17.14 -0.46
C CYS A 210 -5.24 -16.34 -0.30
N THR A 211 -4.45 -16.22 -1.36
CA THR A 211 -3.19 -15.48 -1.31
C THR A 211 -3.44 -13.99 -1.13
N PHE A 212 -4.38 -13.43 -1.87
CA PHE A 212 -4.76 -12.02 -1.79
C PHE A 212 -5.36 -11.67 -0.43
N PHE A 213 -6.39 -12.40 0.02
CA PHE A 213 -7.02 -12.09 1.30
C PHE A 213 -6.11 -12.34 2.50
N GLY A 214 -5.24 -13.36 2.43
CA GLY A 214 -4.19 -13.56 3.42
C GLY A 214 -3.19 -12.39 3.48
N ALA A 215 -2.81 -11.85 2.33
CA ALA A 215 -1.97 -10.66 2.25
C ALA A 215 -2.69 -9.42 2.83
N VAL A 216 -3.96 -9.19 2.47
CA VAL A 216 -4.75 -8.07 3.01
C VAL A 216 -4.89 -8.18 4.53
N ALA A 217 -5.16 -9.37 5.07
CA ALA A 217 -5.24 -9.60 6.51
C ALA A 217 -3.90 -9.32 7.20
N ALA A 218 -2.77 -9.80 6.63
CA ALA A 218 -1.44 -9.53 7.18
C ALA A 218 -1.11 -8.04 7.18
N ILE A 219 -1.39 -7.31 6.11
CA ILE A 219 -1.18 -5.87 6.01
C ILE A 219 -2.08 -5.10 7.00
N ALA A 220 -3.34 -5.51 7.16
CA ALA A 220 -4.24 -4.92 8.13
C ALA A 220 -3.74 -5.11 9.57
N LEU A 221 -3.21 -6.29 9.89
CA LEU A 221 -2.59 -6.58 11.19
C LEU A 221 -1.35 -5.71 11.42
N ILE A 222 -0.46 -5.58 10.43
CA ILE A 222 0.71 -4.70 10.48
C ILE A 222 0.28 -3.25 10.76
N ARG A 223 -0.74 -2.76 10.05
CA ARG A 223 -1.27 -1.41 10.27
C ARG A 223 -1.86 -1.23 11.66
N LEU A 224 -2.53 -2.25 12.18
CA LEU A 224 -3.07 -2.22 13.53
C LEU A 224 -1.94 -2.13 14.56
N VAL A 225 -0.94 -3.02 14.49
CA VAL A 225 0.21 -3.04 15.42
C VAL A 225 1.00 -1.74 15.33
N CYS A 226 1.40 -1.33 14.14
CA CYS A 226 2.13 -0.08 13.93
C CYS A 226 1.28 1.15 14.29
N GLY A 227 -0.04 1.04 14.21
CA GLY A 227 -0.98 2.08 14.58
C GLY A 227 -0.88 2.58 16.02
N PHE A 228 -0.34 1.76 16.93
CA PHE A 228 -0.10 2.14 18.32
C PHE A 228 1.12 3.06 18.49
N PHE A 229 2.03 3.03 17.53
CA PHE A 229 3.25 3.84 17.54
C PHE A 229 3.11 5.14 16.74
N TYR A 230 1.99 5.39 16.04
CA TYR A 230 1.78 6.66 15.38
C TYR A 230 1.58 7.79 16.39
N LEU A 231 2.13 8.95 16.06
CA LEU A 231 1.90 10.17 16.81
C LEU A 231 0.42 10.55 16.70
N THR A 232 -0.27 10.52 17.83
CA THR A 232 -1.70 10.85 17.92
C THR A 232 -1.91 11.72 19.16
N THR A 233 -2.95 12.53 19.13
CA THR A 233 -3.36 13.35 20.29
C THR A 233 -3.80 12.50 21.50
N GLU A 234 -4.19 11.24 21.24
CA GLU A 234 -4.64 10.30 22.27
C GLU A 234 -3.94 8.94 22.10
N PRO A 235 -2.69 8.80 22.56
CA PRO A 235 -1.98 7.53 22.51
C PRO A 235 -2.71 6.49 23.36
N GLY A 236 -3.01 5.33 22.78
CA GLY A 236 -3.73 4.24 23.48
C GLY A 236 -5.23 4.16 23.17
N ASN A 237 -5.85 5.17 22.56
CA ASN A 237 -7.25 5.10 22.20
C ASN A 237 -7.45 4.12 21.01
N LEU A 238 -8.08 2.97 21.26
CA LEU A 238 -8.41 1.97 20.24
C LEU A 238 -9.46 2.48 19.24
N LEU A 239 -10.23 3.48 19.61
CA LEU A 239 -11.33 4.04 18.80
C LEU A 239 -10.85 5.05 17.75
N LEU A 240 -9.54 5.25 17.58
CA LEU A 240 -9.04 6.07 16.49
C LEU A 240 -9.45 5.49 15.13
N PRO A 241 -9.96 6.33 14.20
CA PRO A 241 -10.50 5.87 12.92
C PRO A 241 -9.56 4.93 12.15
N GLY A 242 -8.26 5.21 12.15
CA GLY A 242 -7.25 4.37 11.47
C GLY A 242 -7.13 2.96 12.06
N ARG A 243 -7.28 2.80 13.38
CA ARG A 243 -7.23 1.49 14.07
C ARG A 243 -8.52 0.72 13.86
N ILE A 244 -9.67 1.39 13.94
CA ILE A 244 -10.99 0.78 13.63
C ILE A 244 -11.00 0.26 12.20
N MET A 245 -10.53 1.06 11.25
CA MET A 245 -10.43 0.63 9.84
C MET A 245 -9.49 -0.57 9.66
N ALA A 246 -8.37 -0.62 10.38
CA ALA A 246 -7.45 -1.75 10.33
C ALA A 246 -8.10 -3.02 10.88
N VAL A 247 -8.79 -2.95 12.02
CA VAL A 247 -9.54 -4.08 12.61
C VAL A 247 -10.64 -4.53 11.65
N GLY A 248 -11.46 -3.62 11.14
CA GLY A 248 -12.52 -3.94 10.18
C GLY A 248 -11.98 -4.62 8.93
N THR A 249 -10.90 -4.08 8.35
CA THR A 249 -10.23 -4.67 7.17
C THR A 249 -9.70 -6.06 7.48
N PHE A 250 -9.08 -6.25 8.65
CA PHE A 250 -8.59 -7.56 9.08
C PHE A 250 -9.71 -8.58 9.19
N LEU A 251 -10.81 -8.25 9.88
CA LEU A 251 -11.95 -9.15 10.08
C LEU A 251 -12.60 -9.53 8.74
N VAL A 252 -12.83 -8.56 7.87
CA VAL A 252 -13.40 -8.80 6.53
C VAL A 252 -12.46 -9.67 5.69
N ALA A 253 -11.18 -9.36 5.65
CA ALA A 253 -10.20 -10.14 4.90
C ALA A 253 -10.08 -11.57 5.43
N MET A 254 -10.09 -11.74 6.77
CA MET A 254 -10.05 -13.06 7.40
C MET A 254 -11.31 -13.87 7.12
N LEU A 255 -12.50 -13.24 7.15
CA LEU A 255 -13.76 -13.88 6.78
C LEU A 255 -13.72 -14.39 5.32
N PHE A 256 -13.30 -13.56 4.38
CA PHE A 256 -13.14 -13.96 2.98
C PHE A 256 -12.06 -15.04 2.81
N TYR A 257 -10.96 -14.94 3.53
CA TYR A 257 -9.91 -15.96 3.52
C TYR A 257 -10.48 -17.31 3.97
N LEU A 258 -11.17 -17.37 5.10
CA LEU A 258 -11.77 -18.58 5.64
C LEU A 258 -12.87 -19.13 4.71
N TRP A 259 -13.72 -18.26 4.18
CA TRP A 259 -14.73 -18.65 3.20
C TRP A 259 -14.08 -19.29 1.96
N ARG A 260 -13.00 -18.72 1.44
CA ARG A 260 -12.25 -19.29 0.30
C ARG A 260 -11.49 -20.55 0.70
N ALA A 261 -10.93 -20.59 1.89
CA ALA A 261 -10.17 -21.73 2.38
C ALA A 261 -11.04 -22.96 2.70
N PHE A 262 -12.25 -22.77 3.17
CA PHE A 262 -13.10 -23.88 3.61
C PHE A 262 -14.36 -24.06 2.75
N GLY A 263 -14.93 -22.98 2.21
CA GLY A 263 -16.22 -22.99 1.52
C GLY A 263 -16.14 -23.22 0.01
N SER A 264 -15.00 -22.93 -0.65
CA SER A 264 -14.94 -23.01 -2.10
C SER A 264 -14.57 -24.42 -2.58
N ARG A 265 -15.42 -25.00 -3.43
CA ARG A 265 -15.14 -26.26 -4.14
C ARG A 265 -14.16 -26.08 -5.32
N PHE A 266 -13.78 -24.84 -5.68
CA PHE A 266 -12.87 -24.54 -6.76
C PHE A 266 -11.42 -24.57 -6.29
N THR A 267 -10.81 -25.75 -6.37
CA THR A 267 -9.35 -25.88 -6.34
C THR A 267 -8.81 -25.66 -7.72
N TYR A 268 -7.81 -24.79 -7.85
CA TYR A 268 -7.06 -24.64 -9.08
C TYR A 268 -5.91 -25.65 -9.06
N ASP A 269 -5.89 -26.57 -10.01
CA ASP A 269 -4.71 -27.39 -10.25
C ASP A 269 -3.68 -26.53 -10.99
N GLY A 270 -2.53 -26.29 -10.37
CA GLY A 270 -1.37 -25.65 -10.99
C GLY A 270 -0.71 -26.59 -12.00
N GLY A 271 -1.52 -27.18 -12.88
CA GLY A 271 -1.03 -28.01 -13.96
C GLY A 271 -0.27 -27.15 -14.97
N HIS A 272 0.91 -27.64 -15.34
CA HIS A 272 1.67 -27.11 -16.45
C HIS A 272 0.74 -26.92 -17.66
N PHE A 273 0.49 -25.67 -18.05
CA PHE A 273 0.06 -25.41 -19.41
C PHE A 273 1.25 -25.74 -20.32
N ARG A 274 1.21 -26.92 -20.93
CA ARG A 274 1.98 -27.22 -22.14
C ARG A 274 1.30 -26.55 -23.33
#